data_fb546e8d9cd160d377be33ca1920cf33
#
_entry.id   fb546e8d9cd160d377be33ca1920cf33
#
_cell.length_a   1.000
_cell.length_b   1.000
_cell.length_c   1.000
_cell.angle_alpha   90.00
_cell.angle_beta   90.00
_cell.angle_gamma   90.00
#
_symmetry.space_group_name_H-M   'P 1'
#
loop_
_entity.id
_entity.type
_entity.pdbx_description
1 polymer ?
#
loop_
_entity_poly.entity_id
_entity_poly.type
_entity_poly.pdbx_seq_one_letter_code
_entity_poly.pdbx_strand_id
1 'polypeptide(L)'
;GMTVILYEGDFIPNRPWQTEDGVVHASSPVLAGEAWHQGPVILSWESVLEAGQGSNVVIHEMSHKLDMRRNGANGAPPLHPGMNPRQWHDTFTAAWDRLFDDYEQHRPLSIDPYALTGPGEFFAVCSEAFFEAPDSLHRDWPDLYRLLAQFYRQGEQP
;
A
#
# COMPACT_ATOMS: atom_id res chain seq x y z
N GLY A 1 -11.68 -18.86 -2.44
CA GLY A 1 -12.31 -17.59 -2.05
C GLY A 1 -11.42 -16.83 -1.08
N MET A 2 -11.59 -15.54 -0.98
CA MET A 2 -10.89 -14.69 -0.01
C MET A 2 -11.73 -14.66 1.28
N THR A 3 -11.09 -14.83 2.43
CA THR A 3 -11.72 -14.71 3.76
C THR A 3 -11.27 -13.40 4.39
N VAL A 4 -12.21 -12.66 4.97
CA VAL A 4 -11.94 -11.47 5.77
C VAL A 4 -12.33 -11.78 7.21
N ILE A 5 -11.43 -11.48 8.14
CA ILE A 5 -11.65 -11.63 9.59
C ILE A 5 -11.63 -10.23 10.19
N LEU A 6 -12.66 -9.89 10.97
CA LEU A 6 -12.76 -8.61 11.66
C LEU A 6 -12.56 -8.81 13.15
N TYR A 7 -11.62 -8.07 13.72
CA TYR A 7 -11.47 -7.88 15.16
C TYR A 7 -12.12 -6.56 15.58
N GLU A 8 -12.56 -6.45 16.83
CA GLU A 8 -13.18 -5.23 17.37
C GLU A 8 -12.23 -4.04 17.34
N GLY A 9 -10.98 -4.24 17.77
CA GLY A 9 -9.91 -3.24 17.78
C GLY A 9 -8.61 -3.77 17.19
N ASP A 10 -7.57 -2.98 17.29
CA ASP A 10 -6.24 -3.37 16.84
C ASP A 10 -5.73 -4.61 17.59
N PHE A 11 -4.93 -5.41 16.95
CA PHE A 11 -4.55 -6.73 17.45
C PHE A 11 -3.04 -6.96 17.38
N ILE A 12 -2.58 -7.88 18.22
CA ILE A 12 -1.18 -8.36 18.21
C ILE A 12 -1.18 -9.77 17.60
N PRO A 13 -0.49 -9.99 16.47
CA PRO A 13 -0.42 -11.33 15.89
C PRO A 13 0.25 -12.31 16.86
N ASN A 14 -0.35 -13.47 17.05
CA ASN A 14 0.17 -14.51 17.95
C ASN A 14 1.25 -15.35 17.22
N ARG A 15 2.24 -14.69 16.64
CA ARG A 15 3.38 -15.33 15.95
C ARG A 15 4.60 -14.41 15.97
N PRO A 16 5.83 -14.96 15.89
CA PRO A 16 7.02 -14.16 15.61
C PRO A 16 6.86 -13.43 14.29
N TRP A 17 7.14 -12.15 14.24
CA TRP A 17 7.18 -11.43 12.97
C TRP A 17 8.62 -11.09 12.58
N GLN A 18 8.82 -11.02 11.29
CA GLN A 18 10.11 -10.78 10.68
C GLN A 18 10.02 -9.55 9.80
N THR A 19 10.96 -8.63 9.93
CA THR A 19 11.11 -7.49 9.03
C THR A 19 11.65 -7.95 7.67
N GLU A 20 11.50 -7.13 6.62
CA GLU A 20 11.97 -7.44 5.26
C GLU A 20 13.48 -7.73 5.20
N ASP A 21 14.27 -7.20 6.14
CA ASP A 21 15.71 -7.46 6.30
C ASP A 21 16.03 -8.77 7.02
N GLY A 22 15.01 -9.57 7.36
CA GLY A 22 15.16 -10.89 7.95
C GLY A 22 15.33 -10.91 9.47
N VAL A 23 15.21 -9.77 10.16
CA VAL A 23 15.32 -9.71 11.62
C VAL A 23 14.05 -10.22 12.27
N VAL A 24 14.16 -11.21 13.14
CA VAL A 24 13.05 -11.76 13.93
C VAL A 24 12.90 -10.96 15.23
N HIS A 25 11.72 -10.37 15.43
CA HIS A 25 11.40 -9.62 16.64
C HIS A 25 10.70 -10.51 17.67
N ALA A 26 11.10 -10.40 18.93
CA ALA A 26 10.48 -11.13 20.04
C ALA A 26 9.12 -10.58 20.47
N SER A 27 8.83 -9.30 20.13
CA SER A 27 7.55 -8.64 20.36
C SER A 27 6.86 -8.34 19.04
N SER A 28 5.62 -8.77 18.91
CA SER A 28 4.79 -8.46 17.73
C SER A 28 4.26 -7.02 17.81
N PRO A 29 4.21 -6.27 16.69
CA PRO A 29 3.60 -4.95 16.66
C PRO A 29 2.08 -5.06 16.85
N VAL A 30 1.47 -3.97 17.32
CA VAL A 30 0.01 -3.79 17.25
C VAL A 30 -0.36 -3.47 15.81
N LEU A 31 -1.31 -4.19 15.23
CA LEU A 31 -1.71 -4.08 13.83
C LEU A 31 -3.16 -3.61 13.69
N ALA A 32 -3.39 -2.69 12.76
CA ALA A 32 -4.71 -2.27 12.28
C ALA A 32 -5.26 -3.25 11.22
N GLY A 33 -4.39 -3.93 10.49
CA GLY A 33 -4.71 -4.93 9.49
C GLY A 33 -3.53 -5.86 9.20
N GLU A 34 -3.81 -6.96 8.54
CA GLU A 34 -2.82 -7.91 8.05
C GLU A 34 -3.38 -8.73 6.89
N ALA A 35 -2.65 -8.82 5.79
CA ALA A 35 -2.98 -9.65 4.65
C ALA A 35 -2.02 -10.84 4.55
N TRP A 36 -2.56 -12.05 4.49
CA TRP A 36 -1.77 -13.26 4.31
C TRP A 36 -1.78 -13.71 2.86
N HIS A 37 -0.63 -14.14 2.34
CA HIS A 37 -0.51 -14.60 0.95
C HIS A 37 -1.53 -15.69 0.61
N GLN A 38 -1.59 -16.76 1.39
CA GLN A 38 -2.53 -17.88 1.23
C GLN A 38 -3.48 -17.98 2.44
N GLY A 39 -4.07 -16.86 2.83
CA GLY A 39 -4.89 -16.82 4.02
C GLY A 39 -5.87 -15.66 4.01
N PRO A 40 -6.45 -15.36 5.18
CA PRO A 40 -7.40 -14.27 5.33
C PRO A 40 -6.73 -12.89 5.20
N VAL A 41 -7.57 -11.88 4.99
CA VAL A 41 -7.29 -10.49 5.36
C VAL A 41 -7.88 -10.31 6.74
N ILE A 42 -7.07 -9.83 7.68
CA ILE A 42 -7.48 -9.54 9.05
C ILE A 42 -7.53 -8.03 9.21
N LEU A 43 -8.61 -7.50 9.76
CA LEU A 43 -8.83 -6.06 9.91
C LEU A 43 -9.30 -5.74 11.33
N SER A 44 -8.83 -4.60 11.85
CA SER A 44 -9.43 -3.93 13.01
C SER A 44 -10.68 -3.17 12.57
N TRP A 45 -11.83 -3.45 13.19
CA TRP A 45 -13.07 -2.73 12.91
C TRP A 45 -12.97 -1.24 13.26
N GLU A 46 -12.29 -0.93 14.35
CA GLU A 46 -12.00 0.44 14.77
C GLU A 46 -11.25 1.19 13.66
N SER A 47 -10.17 0.60 13.12
CA SER A 47 -9.40 1.19 12.01
C SER A 47 -10.18 1.26 10.69
N VAL A 48 -11.12 0.33 10.45
CA VAL A 48 -12.04 0.40 9.30
C VAL A 48 -12.94 1.63 9.40
N LEU A 49 -13.42 1.96 10.61
CA LEU A 49 -14.28 3.13 10.82
C LEU A 49 -13.51 4.46 10.70
N GLU A 50 -12.20 4.46 10.88
CA GLU A 50 -11.34 5.64 10.75
C GLU A 50 -10.90 5.93 9.31
N ALA A 51 -11.36 5.15 8.33
CA ALA A 51 -11.00 5.33 6.93
C ALA A 51 -11.41 6.71 6.38
N GLY A 52 -10.56 7.26 5.53
CA GLY A 52 -10.75 8.55 4.85
C GLY A 52 -9.52 9.44 4.88
N GLN A 53 -9.59 10.59 4.21
CA GLN A 53 -8.52 11.59 4.14
C GLN A 53 -7.15 11.06 3.67
N GLY A 54 -7.17 10.08 2.78
CA GLY A 54 -5.96 9.47 2.22
C GLY A 54 -5.50 8.20 2.92
N SER A 55 -6.21 7.75 3.97
CA SER A 55 -5.89 6.52 4.70
C SER A 55 -7.10 5.59 4.75
N ASN A 56 -6.89 4.30 4.47
CA ASN A 56 -7.93 3.28 4.49
C ASN A 56 -7.33 1.89 4.64
N VAL A 57 -7.43 1.30 5.84
CA VAL A 57 -6.85 0.00 6.15
C VAL A 57 -7.37 -1.12 5.24
N VAL A 58 -8.63 -1.05 4.81
CA VAL A 58 -9.21 -2.05 3.89
C VAL A 58 -8.50 -2.03 2.55
N ILE A 59 -8.33 -0.83 1.96
CA ILE A 59 -7.63 -0.64 0.69
C ILE A 59 -6.17 -1.07 0.84
N HIS A 60 -5.53 -0.71 1.95
CA HIS A 60 -4.15 -1.07 2.26
C HIS A 60 -3.94 -2.59 2.21
N GLU A 61 -4.70 -3.34 2.99
CA GLU A 61 -4.58 -4.80 3.07
C GLU A 61 -4.99 -5.51 1.77
N MET A 62 -6.00 -4.97 1.06
CA MET A 62 -6.38 -5.49 -0.24
C MET A 62 -5.28 -5.25 -1.29
N SER A 63 -4.55 -4.14 -1.20
CA SER A 63 -3.41 -3.85 -2.08
C SER A 63 -2.28 -4.86 -1.86
N HIS A 64 -1.98 -5.21 -0.61
CA HIS A 64 -1.05 -6.30 -0.32
C HIS A 64 -1.52 -7.63 -0.91
N LYS A 65 -2.83 -7.94 -0.85
CA LYS A 65 -3.37 -9.15 -1.50
C LYS A 65 -3.16 -9.16 -3.01
N LEU A 66 -3.29 -8.01 -3.67
CA LEU A 66 -3.03 -7.90 -5.11
C LEU A 66 -1.53 -8.08 -5.41
N ASP A 67 -0.68 -7.42 -4.63
CA ASP A 67 0.77 -7.47 -4.78
C ASP A 67 1.32 -8.89 -4.59
N MET A 68 0.88 -9.58 -3.55
CA MET A 68 1.32 -10.94 -3.23
C MET A 68 0.92 -12.01 -4.25
N ARG A 69 0.09 -11.71 -5.24
CA ARG A 69 -0.39 -12.71 -6.22
C ARG A 69 0.72 -13.31 -7.09
N ARG A 70 1.89 -12.71 -7.12
CA ARG A 70 3.01 -13.16 -7.95
C ARG A 70 4.25 -13.52 -7.13
N ASN A 71 4.89 -12.56 -6.51
CA ASN A 71 6.22 -12.73 -5.90
C ASN A 71 6.32 -12.17 -4.46
N GLY A 72 5.23 -12.14 -3.71
CA GLY A 72 5.17 -11.49 -2.40
C GLY A 72 4.86 -9.99 -2.50
N ALA A 73 4.71 -9.33 -1.35
CA ALA A 73 4.40 -7.90 -1.27
C ALA A 73 5.67 -7.07 -1.54
N ASN A 74 5.97 -6.83 -2.80
CA ASN A 74 7.18 -6.14 -3.26
C ASN A 74 6.91 -4.90 -4.14
N GLY A 75 5.67 -4.42 -4.20
CA GLY A 75 5.25 -3.27 -5.00
C GLY A 75 5.14 -3.56 -6.50
N ALA A 76 5.18 -4.84 -6.90
CA ALA A 76 5.10 -5.27 -8.29
C ALA A 76 3.93 -6.24 -8.52
N PRO A 77 2.68 -5.79 -8.37
CA PRO A 77 1.51 -6.64 -8.59
C PRO A 77 1.44 -7.15 -10.03
N PRO A 78 0.69 -8.24 -10.30
CA PRO A 78 0.46 -8.70 -11.66
C PRO A 78 -0.22 -7.62 -12.50
N LEU A 79 0.48 -7.10 -13.48
CA LEU A 79 -0.03 -6.05 -14.36
C LEU A 79 -0.98 -6.61 -15.40
N HIS A 80 -1.93 -5.79 -15.86
CA HIS A 80 -2.83 -6.15 -16.96
C HIS A 80 -2.07 -6.27 -18.29
N PRO A 81 -2.56 -7.08 -19.25
CA PRO A 81 -2.04 -7.06 -20.62
C PRO A 81 -2.09 -5.64 -21.20
N GLY A 82 -0.99 -5.21 -21.79
CA GLY A 82 -0.83 -3.85 -22.33
C GLY A 82 -0.16 -2.86 -21.37
N MET A 83 -0.08 -3.14 -20.07
CA MET A 83 0.74 -2.35 -19.15
C MET A 83 2.22 -2.75 -19.27
N ASN A 84 3.09 -1.74 -19.24
CA ASN A 84 4.53 -1.95 -19.36
C ASN A 84 5.19 -2.09 -17.97
N PRO A 85 5.77 -3.27 -17.63
CA PRO A 85 6.42 -3.47 -16.33
C PRO A 85 7.60 -2.51 -16.07
N ARG A 86 8.31 -2.09 -17.11
CA ARG A 86 9.39 -1.13 -16.98
C ARG A 86 8.87 0.25 -16.62
N GLN A 87 7.79 0.68 -17.27
CA GLN A 87 7.13 1.95 -16.92
C GLN A 87 6.63 1.93 -15.47
N TRP A 88 6.05 0.81 -15.02
CA TRP A 88 5.65 0.62 -13.62
C TRP A 88 6.84 0.82 -12.68
N HIS A 89 7.91 0.07 -12.90
CA HIS A 89 9.12 0.15 -12.10
C HIS A 89 9.69 1.58 -12.07
N ASP A 90 9.86 2.20 -13.23
CA ASP A 90 10.49 3.53 -13.34
C ASP A 90 9.64 4.61 -12.66
N THR A 91 8.32 4.57 -12.82
CA THR A 91 7.39 5.52 -12.20
C THR A 91 7.38 5.36 -10.67
N PHE A 92 7.28 4.14 -10.16
CA PHE A 92 7.29 3.87 -8.72
C PHE A 92 8.64 4.20 -8.09
N THR A 93 9.75 3.91 -8.75
CA THR A 93 11.10 4.26 -8.28
C THR A 93 11.26 5.79 -8.22
N ALA A 94 10.88 6.51 -9.27
CA ALA A 94 10.95 7.97 -9.28
C ALA A 94 10.08 8.61 -8.18
N ALA A 95 8.90 8.05 -7.93
CA ALA A 95 8.02 8.51 -6.87
C ALA A 95 8.61 8.22 -5.48
N TRP A 96 9.19 7.04 -5.27
CA TRP A 96 9.91 6.68 -4.05
C TRP A 96 11.06 7.65 -3.77
N ASP A 97 11.94 7.86 -4.75
CA ASP A 97 13.11 8.72 -4.61
C ASP A 97 12.69 10.16 -4.28
N ARG A 98 11.66 10.68 -4.93
CA ARG A 98 11.11 12.00 -4.63
C ARG A 98 10.53 12.10 -3.22
N LEU A 99 9.71 11.11 -2.80
CA LEU A 99 9.12 11.11 -1.47
C LEU A 99 10.20 11.01 -0.39
N PHE A 100 11.21 10.18 -0.62
CA PHE A 100 12.36 10.05 0.27
C PHE A 100 13.14 11.36 0.40
N ASP A 101 13.44 12.05 -0.72
CA ASP A 101 14.11 13.36 -0.69
C ASP A 101 13.25 14.41 0.01
N ASP A 102 11.94 14.46 -0.24
CA ASP A 102 11.02 15.37 0.44
C ASP A 102 10.99 15.10 1.95
N TYR A 103 11.00 13.84 2.37
CA TYR A 103 11.06 13.42 3.77
C TYR A 103 12.38 13.86 4.44
N GLU A 104 13.52 13.57 3.82
CA GLU A 104 14.85 13.94 4.34
C GLU A 104 15.04 15.47 4.43
N GLN A 105 14.46 16.21 3.51
CA GLN A 105 14.51 17.68 3.48
C GLN A 105 13.42 18.35 4.33
N HIS A 106 12.62 17.58 5.05
CA HIS A 106 11.49 18.06 5.87
C HIS A 106 10.50 18.93 5.08
N ARG A 107 10.28 18.61 3.80
CA ARG A 107 9.27 19.26 2.97
C ARG A 107 7.87 18.72 3.28
N PRO A 108 6.81 19.49 2.99
CA PRO A 108 5.44 18.99 3.12
C PRO A 108 5.23 17.73 2.28
N LEU A 109 4.64 16.69 2.89
CA LEU A 109 4.36 15.41 2.24
C LEU A 109 2.87 15.29 1.92
N SER A 110 2.55 14.87 0.68
CA SER A 110 1.18 14.55 0.25
C SER A 110 0.92 13.03 0.18
N ILE A 111 1.93 12.23 0.46
CA ILE A 111 1.85 10.77 0.66
C ILE A 111 2.40 10.48 2.05
N ASP A 112 1.74 9.59 2.79
CA ASP A 112 2.17 9.19 4.14
C ASP A 112 3.59 8.59 4.06
N PRO A 113 4.56 9.09 4.88
CA PRO A 113 5.92 8.57 4.90
C PRO A 113 6.03 7.10 5.32
N TYR A 114 4.99 6.50 5.88
CA TYR A 114 4.92 5.05 6.10
C TYR A 114 5.17 4.26 4.80
N ALA A 115 4.84 4.83 3.65
CA ALA A 115 5.16 4.30 2.33
C ALA A 115 6.66 3.95 2.15
N LEU A 116 7.56 4.67 2.83
CA LEU A 116 9.00 4.48 2.74
C LEU A 116 9.53 3.31 3.59
N THR A 117 8.67 2.57 4.26
CA THR A 117 9.09 1.38 5.05
C THR A 117 9.34 0.15 4.20
N GLY A 118 8.86 0.13 2.95
CA GLY A 118 9.14 -0.94 2.00
C GLY A 118 8.37 -0.77 0.68
N PRO A 119 8.79 -1.45 -0.40
CA PRO A 119 8.14 -1.32 -1.71
C PRO A 119 6.66 -1.76 -1.70
N GLY A 120 6.33 -2.81 -0.95
CA GLY A 120 4.94 -3.27 -0.77
C GLY A 120 4.09 -2.25 -0.04
N GLU A 121 4.64 -1.60 0.99
CA GLU A 121 3.98 -0.52 1.72
C GLU A 121 3.81 0.72 0.85
N PHE A 122 4.80 1.05 0.02
CA PHE A 122 4.70 2.15 -0.92
C PHE A 122 3.52 1.96 -1.89
N PHE A 123 3.37 0.76 -2.46
CA PHE A 123 2.23 0.45 -3.32
C PHE A 123 0.90 0.54 -2.56
N ALA A 124 0.82 -0.01 -1.34
CA ALA A 124 -0.39 0.01 -0.54
C ALA A 124 -0.81 1.44 -0.16
N VAL A 125 0.11 2.26 0.35
CA VAL A 125 -0.17 3.66 0.73
C VAL A 125 -0.53 4.52 -0.49
N CYS A 126 0.15 4.34 -1.63
CA CYS A 126 -0.22 5.02 -2.88
C CYS A 126 -1.62 4.60 -3.38
N SER A 127 -2.01 3.34 -3.15
CA SER A 127 -3.35 2.85 -3.46
C SER A 127 -4.41 3.48 -2.56
N GLU A 128 -4.15 3.61 -1.26
CA GLU A 128 -5.02 4.37 -0.36
C GLU A 128 -5.20 5.81 -0.85
N ALA A 129 -4.12 6.51 -1.15
CA ALA A 129 -4.15 7.89 -1.65
C ALA A 129 -4.94 8.00 -2.98
N PHE A 130 -4.81 7.02 -3.86
CA PHE A 130 -5.53 6.99 -5.12
C PHE A 130 -7.06 6.94 -4.94
N PHE A 131 -7.55 6.13 -3.99
CA PHE A 131 -8.99 5.99 -3.76
C PHE A 131 -9.55 7.05 -2.80
N GLU A 132 -8.81 7.46 -1.79
CA GLU A 132 -9.28 8.35 -0.73
C GLU A 132 -9.02 9.84 -1.00
N ALA A 133 -7.95 10.16 -1.75
CA ALA A 133 -7.55 11.52 -2.06
C ALA A 133 -7.08 11.68 -3.52
N PRO A 134 -7.91 11.26 -4.52
CA PRO A 134 -7.49 11.22 -5.92
C PRO A 134 -7.05 12.57 -6.48
N ASP A 135 -7.74 13.66 -6.12
CA ASP A 135 -7.43 15.00 -6.61
C ASP A 135 -6.05 15.47 -6.14
N SER A 136 -5.71 15.19 -4.90
CA SER A 136 -4.41 15.49 -4.31
C SER A 136 -3.29 14.68 -4.99
N LEU A 137 -3.52 13.38 -5.16
CA LEU A 137 -2.57 12.50 -5.83
C LEU A 137 -2.38 12.91 -7.30
N HIS A 138 -3.45 13.22 -8.01
CA HIS A 138 -3.38 13.67 -9.41
C HIS A 138 -2.61 14.98 -9.56
N ARG A 139 -2.86 15.96 -8.67
CA ARG A 139 -2.19 17.25 -8.68
C ARG A 139 -0.68 17.12 -8.41
N ASP A 140 -0.32 16.38 -7.37
CA ASP A 140 1.05 16.35 -6.84
C ASP A 140 1.91 15.24 -7.48
N TRP A 141 1.29 14.16 -7.94
CA TRP A 141 1.91 12.94 -8.46
C TRP A 141 1.21 12.43 -9.74
N PRO A 142 1.15 13.25 -10.80
CA PRO A 142 0.33 12.95 -11.98
C PRO A 142 0.71 11.65 -12.69
N ASP A 143 1.99 11.31 -12.77
CA ASP A 143 2.45 10.08 -13.42
C ASP A 143 2.04 8.83 -12.63
N LEU A 144 2.19 8.90 -11.30
CA LEU A 144 1.78 7.85 -10.38
C LEU A 144 0.25 7.66 -10.42
N TYR A 145 -0.51 8.76 -10.39
CA TYR A 145 -1.97 8.72 -10.53
C TYR A 145 -2.40 8.01 -11.81
N ARG A 146 -1.85 8.40 -12.98
CA ARG A 146 -2.20 7.80 -14.26
C ARG A 146 -1.91 6.30 -14.31
N LEU A 147 -0.78 5.89 -13.74
CA LEU A 147 -0.38 4.49 -13.69
C LEU A 147 -1.33 3.66 -12.80
N LEU A 148 -1.72 4.19 -11.63
CA LEU A 148 -2.70 3.55 -10.75
C LEU A 148 -4.10 3.55 -11.36
N ALA A 149 -4.52 4.62 -12.05
CA ALA A 149 -5.79 4.67 -12.78
C ALA A 149 -5.87 3.57 -13.86
N GLN A 150 -4.78 3.35 -14.58
CA GLN A 150 -4.68 2.26 -15.56
C GLN A 150 -4.72 0.89 -14.87
N PHE A 151 -4.01 0.71 -13.76
CA PHE A 151 -3.97 -0.54 -13.02
C PHE A 151 -5.33 -0.91 -12.43
N TYR A 152 -5.99 0.03 -11.76
CA TYR A 152 -7.30 -0.19 -11.14
C TYR A 152 -8.46 -0.06 -12.13
N ARG A 153 -8.19 0.42 -13.36
CA ARG A 153 -9.22 0.73 -14.38
C ARG A 153 -10.30 1.66 -13.83
N GLN A 154 -9.88 2.65 -13.06
CA GLN A 154 -10.69 3.65 -12.39
C GLN A 154 -10.10 5.04 -12.63
N GLY A 155 -10.91 6.09 -12.43
CA GLY A 155 -10.48 7.47 -12.63
C GLY A 155 -10.44 7.89 -14.11
N GLU A 156 -9.79 9.02 -14.39
CA GLU A 156 -9.59 9.48 -15.77
C GLU A 156 -8.60 8.55 -16.47
N GLN A 157 -9.10 7.86 -17.48
CA GLN A 157 -8.26 7.07 -18.38
C GLN A 157 -7.61 8.02 -19.40
N PRO A 158 -6.35 7.84 -19.77
CA PRO A 158 -5.70 8.65 -20.79
C PRO A 158 -6.32 8.46 -22.18
#